data_41a68c33f9ca8bb775707783df9f7e23
#
_entry.id   41a68c33f9ca8bb775707783df9f7e23
#
_cell.length_a   1.000
_cell.length_b   1.000
_cell.length_c   1.000
_cell.angle_alpha   90.00
_cell.angle_beta   90.00
_cell.angle_gamma   90.00
#
_symmetry.space_group_name_H-M   'P 1'
#
loop_
_entity.id
_entity.type
_entity.pdbx_description
1 polymer ?
#
loop_
_entity_poly.entity_id
_entity_poly.type
_entity_poly.pdbx_seq_one_letter_code
_entity_poly.pdbx_strand_id
1 'polypeptide(L)'
;MNSEHHAAIQAFMDRVAERNPNEPEFLQAVEEVAEAIVPFMEDNPKYKDANILERIVEPERVIMFRVPWTDDAGNVQTNRGFRIEFNSAIGPYKGGLRFHPTVNLSILKFLGFEQIFKNSLTTLPMGGGKGGSDFDPKGKSDNEVMRFCQSFMTELARHIGPNTDVPAGDIGVGGREIGYMFGQYKRIRNEFTGVLTGKGLNWGGSLIRPEATGYGCVYFAEEMLNHKGDSMKGKTVAISGSGNVAQFAAQKCLQLGAKVVTMSDSQGTIHDPEGIDEDKLAYIMNLKNVVRGRIKEYAAAYSSAEFMEGQRPWSVSVDVALPCATQNELNGEEATTLLSNGCVCVAEGANMPSTPEAIEAFHEAGILFAPGKASNAGGVATSGLEMSQNSLRYNWTREEVDAKLHRIMKDIHGQCVAYGTKADGSIDYVRGANIAGFVKVADSMLDQGVV
;
A
#
# COMPACT_ATOMS: atom_id res chain seq x y z
N MET A 1 1.48 -25.07 -12.25
CA MET A 1 0.34 -25.54 -11.40
C MET A 1 -0.15 -26.85 -11.95
N ASN A 2 -0.50 -27.86 -11.11
CA ASN A 2 -1.03 -29.11 -11.64
C ASN A 2 -2.52 -28.94 -12.02
N SER A 3 -3.09 -29.87 -12.81
CA SER A 3 -4.47 -29.80 -13.28
C SER A 3 -5.52 -29.88 -12.14
N GLU A 4 -5.20 -30.53 -11.04
CA GLU A 4 -6.08 -30.66 -9.87
C GLU A 4 -6.20 -29.34 -9.11
N HIS A 5 -5.09 -28.64 -8.89
CA HIS A 5 -5.09 -27.31 -8.29
C HIS A 5 -5.89 -26.31 -9.13
N HIS A 6 -5.72 -26.35 -10.45
CA HIS A 6 -6.47 -25.44 -11.35
C HIS A 6 -7.98 -25.71 -11.27
N ALA A 7 -8.41 -26.97 -11.25
CA ALA A 7 -9.81 -27.32 -11.08
C ALA A 7 -10.38 -26.89 -9.72
N ALA A 8 -9.60 -27.03 -8.65
CA ALA A 8 -10.02 -26.62 -7.30
C ALA A 8 -10.16 -25.08 -7.20
N ILE A 9 -9.23 -24.32 -7.78
CA ILE A 9 -9.28 -22.85 -7.84
C ILE A 9 -10.50 -22.42 -8.66
N GLN A 10 -10.73 -23.00 -9.83
CA GLN A 10 -11.88 -22.66 -10.67
C GLN A 10 -13.19 -22.92 -9.95
N ALA A 11 -13.36 -24.09 -9.31
CA ALA A 11 -14.56 -24.42 -8.55
C ALA A 11 -14.79 -23.48 -7.35
N PHE A 12 -13.71 -23.00 -6.71
CA PHE A 12 -13.80 -21.98 -5.68
C PHE A 12 -14.22 -20.63 -6.26
N MET A 13 -13.58 -20.19 -7.35
CA MET A 13 -13.89 -18.92 -8.00
C MET A 13 -15.31 -18.86 -8.55
N ASP A 14 -15.83 -19.96 -9.10
CA ASP A 14 -17.23 -20.06 -9.56
C ASP A 14 -18.22 -19.75 -8.42
N ARG A 15 -17.98 -20.29 -7.21
CA ARG A 15 -18.81 -20.01 -6.02
C ARG A 15 -18.71 -18.56 -5.56
N VAL A 16 -17.49 -17.99 -5.58
CA VAL A 16 -17.27 -16.58 -5.21
C VAL A 16 -17.95 -15.66 -6.22
N ALA A 17 -17.84 -15.97 -7.52
CA ALA A 17 -18.46 -15.16 -8.58
C ALA A 17 -19.99 -15.19 -8.54
N GLU A 18 -20.59 -16.34 -8.24
CA GLU A 18 -22.04 -16.46 -8.07
C GLU A 18 -22.59 -15.53 -6.97
N ARG A 19 -21.84 -15.40 -5.88
CA ARG A 19 -22.22 -14.54 -4.73
C ARG A 19 -21.89 -13.06 -4.93
N ASN A 20 -20.98 -12.74 -5.84
CA ASN A 20 -20.47 -11.38 -6.07
C ASN A 20 -20.62 -10.96 -7.54
N PRO A 21 -21.85 -10.93 -8.08
CA PRO A 21 -22.09 -10.58 -9.47
C PRO A 21 -21.71 -9.11 -9.73
N ASN A 22 -21.04 -8.84 -10.85
CA ASN A 22 -20.59 -7.52 -11.26
C ASN A 22 -19.53 -6.87 -10.35
N GLU A 23 -18.67 -7.68 -9.72
CA GLU A 23 -17.55 -7.20 -8.90
C GLU A 23 -16.18 -7.66 -9.47
N PRO A 24 -15.82 -7.25 -10.71
CA PRO A 24 -14.65 -7.80 -11.40
C PRO A 24 -13.33 -7.54 -10.68
N GLU A 25 -13.14 -6.36 -10.08
CA GLU A 25 -11.91 -6.02 -9.37
C GLU A 25 -11.74 -6.89 -8.11
N PHE A 26 -12.84 -7.17 -7.42
CA PHE A 26 -12.82 -8.05 -6.25
C PHE A 26 -12.52 -9.49 -6.66
N LEU A 27 -13.16 -10.00 -7.70
CA LEU A 27 -12.94 -11.36 -8.19
C LEU A 27 -11.49 -11.58 -8.62
N GLN A 28 -10.89 -10.62 -9.34
CA GLN A 28 -9.49 -10.69 -9.73
C GLN A 28 -8.55 -10.79 -8.51
N ALA A 29 -8.78 -9.99 -7.49
CA ALA A 29 -7.95 -10.03 -6.27
C ALA A 29 -8.09 -11.36 -5.51
N VAL A 30 -9.29 -11.92 -5.47
CA VAL A 30 -9.52 -13.23 -4.85
C VAL A 30 -8.78 -14.33 -5.62
N GLU A 31 -8.82 -14.30 -6.95
CA GLU A 31 -8.14 -15.28 -7.81
C GLU A 31 -6.63 -15.26 -7.59
N GLU A 32 -5.99 -14.08 -7.60
CA GLU A 32 -4.55 -13.94 -7.33
C GLU A 32 -4.12 -14.56 -5.99
N VAL A 33 -4.94 -14.38 -4.96
CA VAL A 33 -4.66 -14.95 -3.64
C VAL A 33 -4.94 -16.46 -3.63
N ALA A 34 -6.01 -16.90 -4.25
CA ALA A 34 -6.40 -18.32 -4.33
C ALA A 34 -5.33 -19.18 -5.02
N GLU A 35 -4.65 -18.65 -6.04
CA GLU A 35 -3.54 -19.32 -6.74
C GLU A 35 -2.40 -19.73 -5.80
N ALA A 36 -2.12 -18.95 -4.78
CA ALA A 36 -1.10 -19.26 -3.78
C ALA A 36 -1.65 -20.10 -2.62
N ILE A 37 -2.89 -19.84 -2.19
CA ILE A 37 -3.45 -20.38 -0.95
C ILE A 37 -4.08 -21.74 -1.15
N VAL A 38 -4.76 -22.01 -2.28
CA VAL A 38 -5.42 -23.33 -2.51
C VAL A 38 -4.40 -24.47 -2.50
N PRO A 39 -3.26 -24.40 -3.23
CA PRO A 39 -2.24 -25.45 -3.13
C PRO A 39 -1.65 -25.58 -1.72
N PHE A 40 -1.45 -24.46 -1.01
CA PHE A 40 -0.94 -24.47 0.36
C PHE A 40 -1.91 -25.17 1.33
N MET A 41 -3.21 -24.98 1.17
CA MET A 41 -4.23 -25.62 2.01
C MET A 41 -4.34 -27.13 1.80
N GLU A 42 -3.94 -27.65 0.63
CA GLU A 42 -3.89 -29.11 0.40
C GLU A 42 -2.84 -29.78 1.29
N ASP A 43 -1.71 -29.13 1.50
CA ASP A 43 -0.66 -29.56 2.42
C ASP A 43 -1.02 -29.26 3.90
N ASN A 44 -2.05 -28.44 4.14
CA ASN A 44 -2.48 -28.00 5.46
C ASN A 44 -4.00 -28.12 5.64
N PRO A 45 -4.54 -29.36 5.74
CA PRO A 45 -5.98 -29.65 5.68
C PRO A 45 -6.82 -28.95 6.76
N LYS A 46 -6.22 -28.55 7.90
CA LYS A 46 -6.92 -27.80 8.96
C LYS A 46 -7.64 -26.56 8.48
N TYR A 47 -7.08 -25.87 7.47
CA TYR A 47 -7.70 -24.67 6.90
C TYR A 47 -8.85 -24.99 5.95
N LYS A 48 -8.72 -26.09 5.20
CA LYS A 48 -9.77 -26.58 4.29
C LYS A 48 -10.95 -27.10 5.08
N ASP A 49 -10.72 -27.92 6.10
CA ASP A 49 -11.75 -28.52 6.94
C ASP A 49 -12.60 -27.47 7.68
N ALA A 50 -12.02 -26.31 7.99
CA ALA A 50 -12.70 -25.19 8.63
C ALA A 50 -13.26 -24.14 7.65
N ASN A 51 -13.21 -24.41 6.35
CA ASN A 51 -13.65 -23.49 5.29
C ASN A 51 -13.05 -22.06 5.43
N ILE A 52 -11.78 -21.98 5.80
CA ILE A 52 -11.16 -20.68 6.11
C ILE A 52 -11.16 -19.75 4.91
N LEU A 53 -10.85 -20.25 3.70
CA LEU A 53 -10.76 -19.40 2.51
C LEU A 53 -12.15 -18.83 2.13
N GLU A 54 -13.20 -19.63 2.18
CA GLU A 54 -14.59 -19.18 1.96
C GLU A 54 -15.03 -18.13 2.98
N ARG A 55 -14.54 -18.23 4.22
CA ARG A 55 -14.85 -17.24 5.27
C ARG A 55 -14.06 -15.96 5.10
N ILE A 56 -12.79 -16.02 4.67
CA ILE A 56 -11.96 -14.83 4.47
C ILE A 56 -12.44 -13.97 3.30
N VAL A 57 -13.00 -14.57 2.25
CA VAL A 57 -13.51 -13.81 1.08
C VAL A 57 -14.85 -13.13 1.32
N GLU A 58 -15.54 -13.46 2.41
CA GLU A 58 -16.77 -12.77 2.81
C GLU A 58 -16.44 -11.68 3.84
N PRO A 59 -16.77 -10.41 3.58
CA PRO A 59 -16.59 -9.36 4.57
C PRO A 59 -17.52 -9.60 5.77
N GLU A 60 -17.02 -9.34 6.99
CA GLU A 60 -17.83 -9.43 8.20
C GLU A 60 -19.00 -8.44 8.16
N ARG A 61 -18.80 -7.25 7.60
CA ARG A 61 -19.86 -6.24 7.38
C ARG A 61 -19.56 -5.36 6.19
N VAL A 62 -20.62 -4.99 5.48
CA VAL A 62 -20.63 -3.93 4.48
C VAL A 62 -21.63 -2.85 4.91
N ILE A 63 -21.13 -1.65 5.13
CA ILE A 63 -21.93 -0.51 5.55
C ILE A 63 -21.98 0.47 4.38
N MET A 64 -23.19 0.78 3.91
CA MET A 64 -23.43 1.78 2.87
C MET A 64 -24.41 2.81 3.41
N PHE A 65 -24.11 4.08 3.19
CA PHE A 65 -24.94 5.19 3.68
C PHE A 65 -24.96 6.36 2.71
N ARG A 66 -26.00 7.17 2.82
CA ARG A 66 -26.16 8.43 2.08
C ARG A 66 -25.38 9.55 2.76
N VAL A 67 -24.67 10.34 1.98
CA VAL A 67 -23.92 11.52 2.44
C VAL A 67 -24.48 12.78 1.77
N PRO A 68 -25.47 13.47 2.37
CA PRO A 68 -25.96 14.74 1.86
C PRO A 68 -25.07 15.88 2.34
N TRP A 69 -24.77 16.84 1.47
CA TRP A 69 -23.97 18.02 1.80
C TRP A 69 -24.39 19.20 0.90
N THR A 70 -23.96 20.41 1.25
CA THR A 70 -24.30 21.62 0.51
C THR A 70 -23.04 22.22 -0.10
N ASP A 71 -23.07 22.52 -1.40
CA ASP A 71 -21.98 23.21 -2.09
C ASP A 71 -21.92 24.72 -1.74
N ASP A 72 -20.91 25.42 -2.24
CA ASP A 72 -20.74 26.86 -1.96
C ASP A 72 -21.82 27.74 -2.60
N ALA A 73 -22.51 27.23 -3.61
CA ALA A 73 -23.67 27.90 -4.22
C ALA A 73 -25.00 27.67 -3.46
N GLY A 74 -24.96 26.84 -2.40
CA GLY A 74 -26.15 26.50 -1.60
C GLY A 74 -26.97 25.34 -2.15
N ASN A 75 -26.50 24.63 -3.18
CA ASN A 75 -27.20 23.47 -3.72
C ASN A 75 -26.94 22.23 -2.87
N VAL A 76 -27.99 21.42 -2.67
CA VAL A 76 -27.86 20.14 -1.97
C VAL A 76 -27.29 19.09 -2.91
N GLN A 77 -26.21 18.47 -2.47
CA GLN A 77 -25.52 17.39 -3.15
C GLN A 77 -25.71 16.09 -2.36
N THR A 78 -25.60 14.94 -3.05
CA THR A 78 -25.73 13.63 -2.40
C THR A 78 -24.69 12.67 -2.99
N ASN A 79 -23.89 12.06 -2.10
CA ASN A 79 -22.94 11.02 -2.43
C ASN A 79 -23.24 9.72 -1.65
N ARG A 80 -22.59 8.63 -2.04
CA ARG A 80 -22.61 7.36 -1.30
C ARG A 80 -21.37 7.26 -0.43
N GLY A 81 -21.55 6.88 0.83
CA GLY A 81 -20.48 6.50 1.72
C GLY A 81 -20.45 4.98 1.92
N PHE A 82 -19.26 4.44 2.09
CA PHE A 82 -19.04 3.01 2.30
C PHE A 82 -18.00 2.76 3.39
N ARG A 83 -18.19 1.69 4.15
CA ARG A 83 -17.16 1.04 4.96
C ARG A 83 -17.29 -0.45 4.86
N ILE A 84 -16.22 -1.12 4.48
CA ILE A 84 -16.10 -2.56 4.43
C ILE A 84 -15.26 -2.99 5.62
N GLU A 85 -15.89 -3.57 6.60
CA GLU A 85 -15.29 -4.22 7.76
C GLU A 85 -15.03 -5.67 7.35
N PHE A 86 -13.82 -5.94 6.83
CA PHE A 86 -13.61 -7.16 6.09
C PHE A 86 -13.27 -8.33 7.00
N ASN A 87 -12.27 -8.18 7.87
CA ASN A 87 -11.85 -9.26 8.78
C ASN A 87 -11.22 -8.66 10.04
N SER A 88 -11.64 -9.11 11.21
CA SER A 88 -11.18 -8.64 12.52
C SER A 88 -10.42 -9.70 13.33
N ALA A 89 -10.07 -10.84 12.75
CA ALA A 89 -9.47 -11.97 13.47
C ALA A 89 -8.15 -11.60 14.19
N ILE A 90 -7.39 -10.62 13.69
CA ILE A 90 -6.10 -10.24 14.28
C ILE A 90 -6.07 -8.83 14.89
N GLY A 91 -7.19 -8.14 14.93
CA GLY A 91 -7.29 -6.80 15.51
C GLY A 91 -8.42 -5.96 14.91
N PRO A 92 -8.58 -4.70 15.35
CA PRO A 92 -9.57 -3.78 14.79
C PRO A 92 -9.43 -3.68 13.27
N TYR A 93 -10.55 -3.50 12.56
CA TYR A 93 -10.50 -3.26 11.12
C TYR A 93 -9.62 -2.04 10.84
N LYS A 94 -8.75 -2.15 9.86
CA LYS A 94 -7.80 -1.10 9.51
C LYS A 94 -7.65 -0.98 8.00
N GLY A 95 -7.80 0.24 7.51
CA GLY A 95 -7.59 0.56 6.10
C GLY A 95 -8.10 1.94 5.74
N GLY A 96 -7.65 2.45 4.60
CA GLY A 96 -7.90 3.82 4.15
C GLY A 96 -9.35 4.10 3.74
N LEU A 97 -9.68 5.39 3.70
CA LEU A 97 -10.86 5.94 3.05
C LEU A 97 -10.42 6.56 1.74
N ARG A 98 -11.11 6.24 0.63
CA ARG A 98 -10.87 6.80 -0.69
C ARG A 98 -12.02 7.71 -1.10
N PHE A 99 -11.71 8.95 -1.49
CA PHE A 99 -12.69 9.85 -2.09
C PHE A 99 -12.34 10.05 -3.56
N HIS A 100 -13.11 9.41 -4.43
CA HIS A 100 -12.89 9.46 -5.87
C HIS A 100 -14.18 9.05 -6.61
N PRO A 101 -14.50 9.67 -7.75
CA PRO A 101 -15.74 9.37 -8.51
C PRO A 101 -15.90 7.89 -8.91
N THR A 102 -14.80 7.16 -9.05
CA THR A 102 -14.83 5.73 -9.43
C THR A 102 -15.12 4.78 -8.26
N VAL A 103 -15.21 5.29 -7.03
CA VAL A 103 -15.44 4.43 -5.85
C VAL A 103 -16.79 3.74 -5.96
N ASN A 104 -16.74 2.41 -5.87
CA ASN A 104 -17.88 1.52 -5.83
C ASN A 104 -17.60 0.33 -4.89
N LEU A 105 -18.58 -0.55 -4.72
CA LEU A 105 -18.47 -1.67 -3.80
C LEU A 105 -17.37 -2.66 -4.23
N SER A 106 -17.26 -3.00 -5.52
CA SER A 106 -16.25 -3.93 -6.05
C SER A 106 -14.83 -3.46 -5.73
N ILE A 107 -14.52 -2.19 -6.04
CA ILE A 107 -13.21 -1.58 -5.75
C ILE A 107 -12.90 -1.60 -4.25
N LEU A 108 -13.88 -1.28 -3.40
CA LEU A 108 -13.65 -1.25 -1.95
C LEU A 108 -13.54 -2.65 -1.33
N LYS A 109 -14.26 -3.65 -1.84
CA LYS A 109 -14.09 -5.04 -1.45
C LYS A 109 -12.73 -5.58 -1.88
N PHE A 110 -12.30 -5.33 -3.12
CA PHE A 110 -10.95 -5.61 -3.59
C PHE A 110 -9.88 -5.07 -2.62
N LEU A 111 -9.92 -3.76 -2.38
CA LEU A 111 -8.93 -3.10 -1.52
C LEU A 111 -9.02 -3.56 -0.06
N GLY A 112 -10.22 -3.86 0.44
CA GLY A 112 -10.43 -4.36 1.81
C GLY A 112 -9.91 -5.79 1.99
N PHE A 113 -10.10 -6.63 0.99
CA PHE A 113 -9.60 -8.00 0.95
C PHE A 113 -8.07 -8.03 0.95
N GLU A 114 -7.42 -7.29 0.07
CA GLU A 114 -5.95 -7.19 0.05
C GLU A 114 -5.39 -6.61 1.35
N GLN A 115 -6.14 -5.71 1.99
CA GLN A 115 -5.73 -5.09 3.24
C GLN A 115 -5.60 -6.10 4.39
N ILE A 116 -6.36 -7.20 4.37
CA ILE A 116 -6.25 -8.29 5.37
C ILE A 116 -4.81 -8.82 5.40
N PHE A 117 -4.30 -9.22 4.24
CA PHE A 117 -2.98 -9.85 4.09
C PHE A 117 -1.85 -8.85 4.34
N LYS A 118 -1.99 -7.63 3.83
CA LYS A 118 -1.02 -6.57 4.02
C LYS A 118 -0.86 -6.20 5.50
N ASN A 119 -1.96 -6.05 6.23
CA ASN A 119 -1.93 -5.75 7.66
C ASN A 119 -1.35 -6.91 8.48
N SER A 120 -1.72 -8.12 8.12
CA SER A 120 -1.21 -9.34 8.75
C SER A 120 0.32 -9.43 8.69
N LEU A 121 0.91 -9.11 7.53
CA LEU A 121 2.37 -9.11 7.34
C LEU A 121 3.10 -8.17 8.30
N THR A 122 2.49 -7.05 8.71
CA THR A 122 3.13 -6.09 9.61
C THR A 122 3.38 -6.64 11.03
N THR A 123 2.83 -7.79 11.37
CA THR A 123 2.80 -8.39 12.72
C THR A 123 2.01 -7.61 13.76
N LEU A 124 1.57 -6.40 13.44
CA LEU A 124 0.77 -5.56 14.33
C LEU A 124 -0.69 -6.05 14.43
N PRO A 125 -1.37 -5.79 15.55
CA PRO A 125 -2.75 -6.24 15.77
C PRO A 125 -3.75 -5.35 15.00
N MET A 126 -3.85 -5.57 13.70
CA MET A 126 -4.72 -4.84 12.79
C MET A 126 -5.43 -5.81 11.84
N GLY A 127 -6.74 -5.79 11.85
CA GLY A 127 -7.58 -6.47 10.88
C GLY A 127 -7.61 -5.76 9.53
N GLY A 128 -8.45 -6.22 8.61
CA GLY A 128 -8.62 -5.65 7.28
C GLY A 128 -9.92 -4.87 7.14
N GLY A 129 -9.84 -3.69 6.57
CA GLY A 129 -11.01 -2.88 6.23
C GLY A 129 -10.70 -1.83 5.16
N LYS A 130 -11.73 -1.33 4.51
CA LYS A 130 -11.62 -0.27 3.50
C LYS A 130 -12.91 0.53 3.45
N GLY A 131 -12.81 1.78 3.03
CA GLY A 131 -14.00 2.60 2.86
C GLY A 131 -13.78 3.75 1.88
N GLY A 132 -14.80 4.58 1.76
CA GLY A 132 -14.70 5.76 0.90
C GLY A 132 -16.05 6.26 0.41
N SER A 133 -15.98 7.08 -0.60
CA SER A 133 -17.13 7.71 -1.26
C SER A 133 -16.83 8.00 -2.72
N ASP A 134 -17.88 8.06 -3.53
CA ASP A 134 -17.86 8.57 -4.90
C ASP A 134 -17.71 10.11 -4.98
N PHE A 135 -17.48 10.77 -3.87
CA PHE A 135 -17.18 12.20 -3.79
C PHE A 135 -15.82 12.51 -4.42
N ASP A 136 -15.77 13.53 -5.28
CA ASP A 136 -14.53 14.06 -5.86
C ASP A 136 -14.10 15.34 -5.11
N PRO A 137 -13.04 15.31 -4.30
CA PRO A 137 -12.54 16.50 -3.62
C PRO A 137 -11.81 17.47 -4.55
N LYS A 138 -11.49 17.03 -5.78
CA LYS A 138 -10.73 17.84 -6.73
C LYS A 138 -11.57 19.03 -7.20
N GLY A 139 -11.01 20.23 -7.07
CA GLY A 139 -11.70 21.46 -7.47
C GLY A 139 -12.76 21.95 -6.49
N LYS A 140 -12.93 21.30 -5.34
CA LYS A 140 -13.80 21.75 -4.26
C LYS A 140 -13.07 22.70 -3.31
N SER A 141 -13.81 23.64 -2.74
CA SER A 141 -13.29 24.51 -1.69
C SER A 141 -13.05 23.75 -0.39
N ASP A 142 -12.21 24.29 0.49
CA ASP A 142 -11.98 23.70 1.81
C ASP A 142 -13.29 23.61 2.62
N ASN A 143 -14.19 24.58 2.46
CA ASN A 143 -15.51 24.58 3.12
C ASN A 143 -16.42 23.48 2.57
N GLU A 144 -16.43 23.22 1.28
CA GLU A 144 -17.18 22.12 0.67
C GLU A 144 -16.65 20.77 1.16
N VAL A 145 -15.34 20.57 1.13
CA VAL A 145 -14.69 19.34 1.62
C VAL A 145 -14.97 19.15 3.12
N MET A 146 -14.93 20.21 3.93
CA MET A 146 -15.24 20.13 5.35
C MET A 146 -16.70 19.72 5.57
N ARG A 147 -17.67 20.32 4.90
CA ARG A 147 -19.09 19.96 5.01
C ARG A 147 -19.32 18.50 4.59
N PHE A 148 -18.70 18.07 3.50
CA PHE A 148 -18.76 16.68 3.08
C PHE A 148 -18.19 15.73 4.14
N CYS A 149 -16.98 15.97 4.63
CA CYS A 149 -16.32 15.16 5.66
C CYS A 149 -17.16 15.08 6.95
N GLN A 150 -17.76 16.17 7.36
CA GLN A 150 -18.63 16.21 8.53
C GLN A 150 -19.90 15.37 8.35
N SER A 151 -20.53 15.46 7.18
CA SER A 151 -21.71 14.65 6.85
C SER A 151 -21.34 13.16 6.75
N PHE A 152 -20.24 12.83 6.07
CA PHE A 152 -19.72 11.46 5.96
C PHE A 152 -19.45 10.85 7.34
N MET A 153 -18.77 11.59 8.22
CA MET A 153 -18.43 11.12 9.56
C MET A 153 -19.66 11.02 10.48
N THR A 154 -20.70 11.83 10.25
CA THR A 154 -21.94 11.74 11.04
C THR A 154 -22.57 10.34 10.96
N GLU A 155 -22.51 9.69 9.82
CA GLU A 155 -22.96 8.30 9.66
C GLU A 155 -21.87 7.31 10.10
N LEU A 156 -20.63 7.50 9.65
CA LEU A 156 -19.55 6.56 9.91
C LEU A 156 -19.19 6.44 11.40
N ALA A 157 -19.34 7.50 12.18
CA ALA A 157 -19.01 7.52 13.63
C ALA A 157 -19.73 6.45 14.46
N ARG A 158 -20.85 5.91 13.96
CA ARG A 158 -21.61 4.84 14.62
C ARG A 158 -20.90 3.48 14.57
N HIS A 159 -19.99 3.31 13.63
CA HIS A 159 -19.39 2.02 13.28
C HIS A 159 -17.90 1.93 13.59
N ILE A 160 -17.23 3.06 13.80
CA ILE A 160 -15.78 3.13 14.00
C ILE A 160 -15.41 3.51 15.43
N GLY A 161 -14.18 3.22 15.79
CA GLY A 161 -13.61 3.54 17.10
C GLY A 161 -12.23 2.94 17.28
N PRO A 162 -11.47 3.35 18.31
CA PRO A 162 -10.08 2.92 18.50
C PRO A 162 -9.92 1.41 18.67
N ASN A 163 -10.94 0.71 19.13
CA ASN A 163 -10.92 -0.73 19.41
C ASN A 163 -11.80 -1.54 18.43
N THR A 164 -12.45 -0.90 17.48
CA THR A 164 -13.37 -1.56 16.53
C THR A 164 -12.86 -1.43 15.12
N ASP A 165 -12.74 -0.20 14.64
CA ASP A 165 -12.38 0.12 13.26
C ASP A 165 -11.65 1.47 13.22
N VAL A 166 -10.44 1.47 12.68
CA VAL A 166 -9.57 2.66 12.63
C VAL A 166 -9.24 3.01 11.19
N PRO A 167 -10.05 3.84 10.51
CA PRO A 167 -9.78 4.28 9.15
C PRO A 167 -8.52 5.14 9.05
N ALA A 168 -7.99 5.26 7.82
CA ALA A 168 -6.85 6.09 7.47
C ALA A 168 -7.12 6.89 6.18
N GLY A 169 -6.15 7.65 5.72
CA GLY A 169 -6.18 8.27 4.39
C GLY A 169 -5.87 7.30 3.26
N ASP A 170 -6.33 7.66 2.07
CA ASP A 170 -6.05 7.03 0.78
C ASP A 170 -6.24 8.09 -0.33
N ILE A 171 -6.41 7.72 -1.59
CA ILE A 171 -6.66 8.66 -2.69
C ILE A 171 -7.81 9.62 -2.31
N GLY A 172 -7.58 10.91 -2.46
CA GLY A 172 -8.55 11.97 -2.14
C GLY A 172 -8.78 12.22 -0.65
N VAL A 173 -8.06 11.53 0.24
CA VAL A 173 -8.15 11.71 1.70
C VAL A 173 -6.76 11.88 2.29
N GLY A 174 -6.37 13.11 2.51
CA GLY A 174 -5.13 13.51 3.16
C GLY A 174 -5.34 14.01 4.59
N GLY A 175 -4.32 14.68 5.12
CA GLY A 175 -4.36 15.23 6.48
C GLY A 175 -5.49 16.22 6.72
N ARG A 176 -5.89 16.99 5.69
CA ARG A 176 -7.03 17.92 5.73
C ARG A 176 -8.35 17.17 6.00
N GLU A 177 -8.65 16.17 5.19
CA GLU A 177 -9.86 15.36 5.29
C GLU A 177 -9.89 14.58 6.60
N ILE A 178 -8.77 13.97 7.00
CA ILE A 178 -8.63 13.29 8.29
C ILE A 178 -8.90 14.28 9.44
N GLY A 179 -8.41 15.50 9.35
CA GLY A 179 -8.68 16.55 10.34
C GLY A 179 -10.15 16.89 10.47
N TYR A 180 -10.83 17.12 9.36
CA TYR A 180 -12.27 17.42 9.36
C TYR A 180 -13.11 16.25 9.91
N MET A 181 -12.76 15.02 9.51
CA MET A 181 -13.46 13.83 10.02
C MET A 181 -13.19 13.59 11.51
N PHE A 182 -11.95 13.76 11.97
CA PHE A 182 -11.62 13.61 13.40
C PHE A 182 -12.32 14.65 14.27
N GLY A 183 -12.36 15.91 13.82
CA GLY A 183 -13.09 16.98 14.51
C GLY A 183 -14.58 16.66 14.68
N GLN A 184 -15.21 16.13 13.64
CA GLN A 184 -16.61 15.73 13.68
C GLN A 184 -16.84 14.50 14.56
N TYR A 185 -15.98 13.48 14.49
CA TYR A 185 -16.04 12.31 15.37
C TYR A 185 -15.95 12.72 16.84
N LYS A 186 -14.93 13.54 17.18
CA LYS A 186 -14.74 14.06 18.53
C LYS A 186 -15.98 14.81 19.04
N ARG A 187 -16.63 15.60 18.19
CA ARG A 187 -17.84 16.34 18.53
C ARG A 187 -19.02 15.42 18.79
N ILE A 188 -19.22 14.38 17.98
CA ILE A 188 -20.34 13.42 18.11
C ILE A 188 -20.16 12.53 19.34
N ARG A 189 -18.96 11.98 19.52
CA ARG A 189 -18.65 11.00 20.58
C ARG A 189 -18.29 11.63 21.92
N ASN A 190 -17.94 12.93 21.93
CA ASN A 190 -17.36 13.63 23.07
C ASN A 190 -16.13 12.91 23.66
N GLU A 191 -15.29 12.36 22.76
CA GLU A 191 -14.11 11.58 23.11
C GLU A 191 -12.92 12.03 22.27
N PHE A 192 -11.73 12.09 22.90
CA PHE A 192 -10.46 12.23 22.20
C PHE A 192 -9.74 10.89 22.23
N THR A 193 -9.85 10.13 21.14
CA THR A 193 -9.36 8.74 21.06
C THR A 193 -8.41 8.51 19.89
N GLY A 194 -7.85 7.30 19.83
CA GLY A 194 -7.02 6.83 18.72
C GLY A 194 -7.80 6.40 17.46
N VAL A 195 -9.01 6.90 17.26
CA VAL A 195 -9.73 6.71 15.99
C VAL A 195 -9.07 7.50 14.89
N LEU A 196 -9.05 6.96 13.68
CA LEU A 196 -8.34 7.48 12.52
C LEU A 196 -6.81 7.53 12.68
N THR A 197 -6.09 7.27 11.60
CA THR A 197 -4.64 7.50 11.50
C THR A 197 -4.31 8.45 10.36
N GLY A 198 -3.11 9.01 10.37
CA GLY A 198 -2.74 10.13 9.50
C GLY A 198 -3.14 11.48 10.10
N LYS A 199 -3.30 11.51 11.45
CA LYS A 199 -3.59 12.73 12.20
C LYS A 199 -2.40 13.70 12.20
N GLY A 200 -2.67 14.97 12.45
CA GLY A 200 -1.61 15.96 12.67
C GLY A 200 -0.82 15.68 13.95
N LEU A 201 0.46 16.05 13.96
CA LEU A 201 1.36 15.79 15.09
C LEU A 201 0.86 16.38 16.42
N ASN A 202 0.17 17.52 16.37
CA ASN A 202 -0.34 18.19 17.56
C ASN A 202 -1.57 17.51 18.21
N TRP A 203 -2.15 16.52 17.53
CA TRP A 203 -3.39 15.86 17.96
C TRP A 203 -3.41 14.36 17.70
N GLY A 204 -2.27 13.70 17.92
CA GLY A 204 -2.16 12.24 17.94
C GLY A 204 -1.52 11.61 16.72
N GLY A 205 -0.98 12.39 15.80
CA GLY A 205 -0.24 11.87 14.64
C GLY A 205 1.14 11.33 14.99
N SER A 206 1.70 10.50 14.14
CA SER A 206 3.03 9.93 14.29
C SER A 206 4.05 10.60 13.37
N LEU A 207 5.26 10.79 13.87
CA LEU A 207 6.44 11.06 13.05
C LEU A 207 6.68 9.89 12.08
N ILE A 208 7.47 10.11 11.04
CA ILE A 208 7.79 9.12 9.98
C ILE A 208 6.57 8.70 9.13
N ARG A 209 5.35 9.15 9.42
CA ARG A 209 4.18 8.72 8.62
C ARG A 209 4.26 9.16 7.14
N PRO A 210 4.68 10.39 6.78
CA PRO A 210 4.89 10.77 5.38
C PRO A 210 5.97 9.94 4.69
N GLU A 211 7.05 9.63 5.39
CA GLU A 211 8.22 8.92 4.88
C GLU A 211 7.97 7.41 4.74
N ALA A 212 7.07 6.87 5.53
CA ALA A 212 6.98 5.45 5.86
C ALA A 212 6.87 4.50 4.66
N THR A 213 6.12 4.86 3.64
CA THR A 213 5.94 3.99 2.46
C THR A 213 7.23 3.90 1.66
N GLY A 214 7.87 5.05 1.36
CA GLY A 214 9.14 5.11 0.65
C GLY A 214 10.27 4.45 1.45
N TYR A 215 10.38 4.77 2.74
CA TYR A 215 11.37 4.16 3.63
C TYR A 215 11.19 2.64 3.72
N GLY A 216 9.96 2.18 3.90
CA GLY A 216 9.64 0.75 3.97
C GLY A 216 10.02 -0.01 2.72
N CYS A 217 9.75 0.56 1.55
CA CYS A 217 10.11 -0.01 0.26
C CYS A 217 11.64 -0.22 0.16
N VAL A 218 12.42 0.77 0.54
CA VAL A 218 13.88 0.69 0.51
C VAL A 218 14.42 -0.26 1.57
N TYR A 219 13.86 -0.28 2.78
CA TYR A 219 14.23 -1.27 3.80
C TYR A 219 13.97 -2.70 3.34
N PHE A 220 12.84 -2.94 2.66
CA PHE A 220 12.57 -4.27 2.12
C PHE A 220 13.56 -4.66 1.01
N ALA A 221 13.89 -3.74 0.10
CA ALA A 221 14.91 -3.95 -0.92
C ALA A 221 16.29 -4.26 -0.30
N GLU A 222 16.68 -3.52 0.74
CA GLU A 222 17.92 -3.78 1.49
C GLU A 222 17.94 -5.18 2.10
N GLU A 223 16.85 -5.63 2.73
CA GLU A 223 16.77 -6.98 3.30
C GLU A 223 16.82 -8.08 2.22
N MET A 224 16.25 -7.84 1.03
CA MET A 224 16.38 -8.77 -0.09
C MET A 224 17.83 -8.89 -0.57
N LEU A 225 18.52 -7.76 -0.70
CA LEU A 225 19.96 -7.74 -1.06
C LEU A 225 20.82 -8.38 0.02
N ASN A 226 20.58 -8.06 1.29
CA ASN A 226 21.29 -8.65 2.44
C ASN A 226 21.14 -10.17 2.46
N HIS A 227 19.99 -10.70 2.09
CA HIS A 227 19.77 -12.14 1.99
C HIS A 227 20.68 -12.83 0.95
N LYS A 228 21.12 -12.08 -0.06
CA LYS A 228 22.10 -12.53 -1.08
C LYS A 228 23.55 -12.15 -0.74
N GLY A 229 23.81 -11.58 0.44
CA GLY A 229 25.14 -11.12 0.86
C GLY A 229 25.55 -9.80 0.20
N ASP A 230 24.61 -9.01 -0.28
CA ASP A 230 24.78 -7.71 -0.94
C ASP A 230 24.10 -6.61 -0.11
N SER A 231 24.09 -5.34 -0.53
CA SER A 231 23.44 -4.23 0.15
C SER A 231 23.10 -3.09 -0.81
N MET A 232 22.30 -2.14 -0.37
CA MET A 232 21.99 -0.91 -1.14
C MET A 232 23.23 -0.04 -1.34
N LYS A 233 24.23 -0.14 -0.47
CA LYS A 233 25.42 0.71 -0.55
C LYS A 233 26.15 0.54 -1.89
N GLY A 234 26.33 1.67 -2.58
CA GLY A 234 27.01 1.71 -3.88
C GLY A 234 26.14 1.29 -5.07
N LYS A 235 24.91 0.85 -4.86
CA LYS A 235 23.96 0.51 -5.96
C LYS A 235 23.48 1.76 -6.67
N THR A 236 23.28 1.62 -7.97
CA THR A 236 22.59 2.61 -8.80
C THR A 236 21.11 2.29 -8.83
N VAL A 237 20.27 3.30 -8.57
CA VAL A 237 18.83 3.11 -8.36
C VAL A 237 18.01 3.97 -9.33
N ALA A 238 17.07 3.32 -10.03
CA ALA A 238 16.02 4.01 -10.75
C ALA A 238 14.74 4.07 -9.91
N ILE A 239 14.16 5.27 -9.81
CA ILE A 239 12.88 5.50 -9.13
C ILE A 239 11.93 6.15 -10.13
N SER A 240 10.71 5.63 -10.25
CA SER A 240 9.62 6.29 -10.95
C SER A 240 8.79 7.16 -10.01
N GLY A 241 8.14 8.17 -10.58
CA GLY A 241 7.38 9.14 -9.81
C GLY A 241 8.25 10.25 -9.22
N SER A 242 7.58 11.26 -8.70
CA SER A 242 8.17 12.40 -7.97
C SER A 242 7.23 12.85 -6.84
N GLY A 243 6.29 12.00 -6.47
CA GLY A 243 5.39 12.20 -5.34
C GLY A 243 6.01 11.72 -4.01
N ASN A 244 5.18 11.64 -2.98
CA ASN A 244 5.60 11.35 -1.62
C ASN A 244 6.43 10.05 -1.50
N VAL A 245 5.96 8.95 -2.09
CA VAL A 245 6.66 7.66 -2.01
C VAL A 245 8.02 7.73 -2.68
N ALA A 246 8.10 8.28 -3.89
CA ALA A 246 9.34 8.42 -4.65
C ALA A 246 10.37 9.32 -3.95
N GLN A 247 9.93 10.46 -3.41
CA GLN A 247 10.81 11.41 -2.69
C GLN A 247 11.45 10.75 -1.48
N PHE A 248 10.67 10.05 -0.66
CA PHE A 248 11.18 9.40 0.54
C PHE A 248 11.91 8.09 0.26
N ALA A 249 11.58 7.37 -0.81
CA ALA A 249 12.41 6.26 -1.28
C ALA A 249 13.80 6.77 -1.70
N ALA A 250 13.87 7.86 -2.47
CA ALA A 250 15.14 8.51 -2.82
C ALA A 250 15.94 8.91 -1.57
N GLN A 251 15.30 9.57 -0.61
CA GLN A 251 15.96 9.99 0.64
C GLN A 251 16.55 8.80 1.40
N LYS A 252 15.82 7.70 1.54
CA LYS A 252 16.32 6.52 2.24
C LYS A 252 17.43 5.81 1.45
N CYS A 253 17.35 5.75 0.13
CA CYS A 253 18.44 5.25 -0.72
C CYS A 253 19.75 6.02 -0.47
N LEU A 254 19.68 7.36 -0.42
CA LEU A 254 20.84 8.20 -0.12
C LEU A 254 21.42 7.91 1.28
N GLN A 255 20.56 7.78 2.28
CA GLN A 255 20.96 7.43 3.65
C GLN A 255 21.66 6.08 3.75
N LEU A 256 21.31 5.11 2.90
CA LEU A 256 21.95 3.79 2.83
C LEU A 256 23.17 3.77 1.89
N GLY A 257 23.54 4.91 1.29
CA GLY A 257 24.71 5.04 0.44
C GLY A 257 24.50 4.55 -1.01
N ALA A 258 23.27 4.47 -1.46
CA ALA A 258 22.94 4.21 -2.86
C ALA A 258 22.94 5.49 -3.68
N LYS A 259 23.06 5.37 -5.00
CA LYS A 259 23.06 6.46 -5.98
C LYS A 259 21.74 6.46 -6.75
N VAL A 260 20.85 7.39 -6.46
CA VAL A 260 19.60 7.59 -7.20
C VAL A 260 19.87 8.38 -8.47
N VAL A 261 19.47 7.86 -9.63
CA VAL A 261 19.77 8.47 -10.92
C VAL A 261 18.54 8.90 -11.71
N THR A 262 17.34 8.51 -11.31
CA THR A 262 16.11 8.91 -12.00
C THR A 262 15.00 9.30 -11.03
N MET A 263 14.16 10.23 -11.45
CA MET A 263 12.80 10.45 -10.96
C MET A 263 11.91 10.84 -12.15
N SER A 264 10.60 10.66 -12.06
CA SER A 264 9.70 10.89 -13.20
C SER A 264 8.38 11.54 -12.80
N ASP A 265 7.67 12.08 -13.77
CA ASP A 265 6.25 12.41 -13.66
C ASP A 265 5.52 12.05 -14.97
N SER A 266 4.27 12.48 -15.12
CA SER A 266 3.46 12.14 -16.29
C SER A 266 3.97 12.72 -17.62
N GLN A 267 4.98 13.60 -17.60
CA GLN A 267 5.59 14.17 -18.81
C GLN A 267 6.88 13.45 -19.23
N GLY A 268 7.51 12.70 -18.33
CA GLY A 268 8.75 11.99 -18.63
C GLY A 268 9.63 11.79 -17.41
N THR A 269 10.87 11.44 -17.66
CA THR A 269 11.88 11.06 -16.65
C THR A 269 13.08 11.99 -16.71
N ILE A 270 13.57 12.41 -15.55
CA ILE A 270 14.94 12.95 -15.43
C ILE A 270 15.92 11.81 -15.22
N HIS A 271 17.02 11.85 -15.94
CA HIS A 271 18.16 10.97 -15.74
C HIS A 271 19.39 11.83 -15.42
N ASP A 272 19.93 11.67 -14.22
CA ASP A 272 21.15 12.35 -13.76
C ASP A 272 22.24 11.31 -13.46
N PRO A 273 23.17 11.05 -14.40
CA PRO A 273 24.24 10.08 -14.20
C PRO A 273 25.19 10.39 -13.04
N GLU A 274 25.31 11.65 -12.64
CA GLU A 274 26.08 12.03 -11.45
C GLU A 274 25.36 11.67 -10.14
N GLY A 275 24.07 11.45 -10.20
CA GLY A 275 23.21 11.14 -9.08
C GLY A 275 22.46 12.35 -8.51
N ILE A 276 21.31 12.05 -7.94
CA ILE A 276 20.47 12.99 -7.18
C ILE A 276 20.96 12.91 -5.74
N ASP A 277 21.70 13.90 -5.28
CA ASP A 277 22.13 14.05 -3.89
C ASP A 277 21.07 14.72 -3.01
N GLU A 278 21.39 15.00 -1.74
CA GLU A 278 20.45 15.61 -0.79
C GLU A 278 19.98 17.00 -1.23
N ASP A 279 20.86 17.84 -1.77
CA ASP A 279 20.51 19.19 -2.24
C ASP A 279 19.62 19.14 -3.48
N LYS A 280 19.94 18.27 -4.42
CA LYS A 280 19.14 18.02 -5.62
C LYS A 280 17.77 17.41 -5.26
N LEU A 281 17.71 16.52 -4.27
CA LEU A 281 16.45 15.98 -3.77
C LEU A 281 15.62 17.07 -3.07
N ALA A 282 16.23 17.93 -2.27
CA ALA A 282 15.54 19.06 -1.66
C ALA A 282 14.96 20.02 -2.71
N TYR A 283 15.68 20.26 -3.81
CA TYR A 283 15.15 21.00 -4.95
C TYR A 283 13.90 20.34 -5.54
N ILE A 284 13.94 19.02 -5.78
CA ILE A 284 12.78 18.24 -6.30
C ILE A 284 11.60 18.35 -5.33
N MET A 285 11.84 18.18 -4.03
CA MET A 285 10.79 18.28 -3.01
C MET A 285 10.14 19.67 -3.00
N ASN A 286 10.93 20.74 -3.08
CA ASN A 286 10.40 22.09 -3.20
C ASN A 286 9.62 22.30 -4.50
N LEU A 287 10.17 21.85 -5.63
CA LEU A 287 9.54 21.94 -6.94
C LEU A 287 8.16 21.25 -6.96
N LYS A 288 8.08 20.05 -6.41
CA LYS A 288 6.84 19.24 -6.45
C LYS A 288 5.82 19.65 -5.39
N ASN A 289 6.27 19.94 -4.17
CA ASN A 289 5.39 20.11 -3.02
C ASN A 289 4.99 21.58 -2.80
N VAL A 290 5.83 22.54 -3.14
CA VAL A 290 5.61 23.98 -2.94
C VAL A 290 5.26 24.65 -4.25
N VAL A 291 6.15 24.58 -5.23
CA VAL A 291 5.97 25.25 -6.54
C VAL A 291 4.91 24.54 -7.38
N ARG A 292 4.72 23.22 -7.18
CA ARG A 292 3.84 22.36 -7.98
C ARG A 292 4.23 22.30 -9.46
N GLY A 293 5.53 22.44 -9.73
CA GLY A 293 6.14 22.39 -11.06
C GLY A 293 6.27 20.97 -11.62
N ARG A 294 6.89 20.86 -12.78
CA ARG A 294 7.13 19.61 -13.49
C ARG A 294 8.57 19.16 -13.33
N ILE A 295 8.79 17.83 -13.31
CA ILE A 295 10.12 17.26 -13.07
C ILE A 295 11.15 17.70 -14.10
N LYS A 296 10.75 18.03 -15.32
CA LYS A 296 11.62 18.54 -16.38
C LYS A 296 12.39 19.80 -15.99
N GLU A 297 11.87 20.61 -15.05
CA GLU A 297 12.52 21.82 -14.57
C GLU A 297 13.84 21.52 -13.84
N TYR A 298 13.98 20.29 -13.31
CA TYR A 298 15.23 19.84 -12.72
C TYR A 298 16.37 19.80 -13.77
N ALA A 299 16.12 19.27 -14.97
CA ALA A 299 17.14 19.22 -16.02
C ALA A 299 17.52 20.62 -16.54
N ALA A 300 16.65 21.61 -16.38
CA ALA A 300 17.01 23.01 -16.66
C ALA A 300 17.88 23.63 -15.55
N ALA A 301 17.76 23.12 -14.31
CA ALA A 301 18.54 23.62 -13.16
C ALA A 301 19.90 22.93 -13.02
N TYR A 302 20.01 21.68 -13.43
CA TYR A 302 21.23 20.86 -13.28
C TYR A 302 21.71 20.33 -14.63
N SER A 303 22.86 20.82 -15.09
CA SER A 303 23.44 20.46 -16.40
C SER A 303 23.94 19.03 -16.51
N SER A 304 24.07 18.30 -15.39
CA SER A 304 24.39 16.87 -15.37
C SER A 304 23.20 15.99 -15.77
N ALA A 305 21.98 16.54 -15.74
CA ALA A 305 20.77 15.80 -15.99
C ALA A 305 20.21 16.03 -17.40
N GLU A 306 19.61 15.00 -17.96
CA GLU A 306 18.77 15.07 -19.16
C GLU A 306 17.32 14.80 -18.83
N PHE A 307 16.40 15.32 -19.65
CA PHE A 307 14.98 15.02 -19.57
C PHE A 307 14.56 14.15 -20.75
N MET A 308 14.10 12.95 -20.45
CA MET A 308 13.58 11.96 -21.42
C MET A 308 12.06 12.13 -21.52
N GLU A 309 11.62 12.94 -22.49
CA GLU A 309 10.21 13.28 -22.67
C GLU A 309 9.36 12.05 -23.00
N GLY A 310 8.25 11.87 -22.33
CA GLY A 310 7.30 10.76 -22.55
C GLY A 310 7.85 9.38 -22.17
N GLN A 311 9.06 9.28 -21.65
CA GLN A 311 9.69 8.01 -21.30
C GLN A 311 9.59 7.74 -19.80
N ARG A 312 9.46 6.46 -19.45
CA ARG A 312 9.60 5.94 -18.09
C ARG A 312 11.07 5.61 -17.81
N PRO A 313 11.49 5.47 -16.54
CA PRO A 313 12.92 5.30 -16.19
C PRO A 313 13.54 3.95 -16.55
N TRP A 314 12.77 3.01 -17.06
CA TRP A 314 13.13 1.60 -17.14
C TRP A 314 14.15 1.24 -18.22
N SER A 315 14.50 2.20 -19.10
CA SER A 315 15.59 2.07 -20.08
C SER A 315 16.97 2.40 -19.51
N VAL A 316 17.04 3.04 -18.35
CA VAL A 316 18.29 3.42 -17.69
C VAL A 316 18.95 2.19 -17.05
N SER A 317 20.27 2.02 -17.26
CA SER A 317 21.03 0.93 -16.64
C SER A 317 21.19 1.18 -15.14
N VAL A 318 20.64 0.29 -14.31
CA VAL A 318 20.64 0.40 -12.85
C VAL A 318 20.69 -1.00 -12.21
N ASP A 319 21.15 -1.06 -10.97
CA ASP A 319 21.15 -2.28 -10.17
C ASP A 319 19.78 -2.56 -9.55
N VAL A 320 19.07 -1.49 -9.13
CA VAL A 320 17.81 -1.56 -8.39
C VAL A 320 16.77 -0.68 -9.05
N ALA A 321 15.56 -1.18 -9.21
CA ALA A 321 14.41 -0.42 -9.70
C ALA A 321 13.30 -0.36 -8.64
N LEU A 322 12.82 0.86 -8.35
CA LEU A 322 11.76 1.14 -7.39
C LEU A 322 10.58 1.82 -8.09
N PRO A 323 9.58 1.06 -8.57
CA PRO A 323 8.37 1.62 -9.15
C PRO A 323 7.52 2.30 -8.06
N CYS A 324 7.48 3.64 -8.05
CA CYS A 324 6.87 4.46 -7.00
C CYS A 324 5.81 5.44 -7.51
N ALA A 325 5.35 5.31 -8.76
CA ALA A 325 4.42 6.24 -9.38
C ALA A 325 2.98 5.71 -9.41
N THR A 326 2.66 4.85 -10.37
CA THR A 326 1.28 4.46 -10.65
C THR A 326 1.14 2.97 -10.95
N GLN A 327 -0.11 2.50 -10.90
CA GLN A 327 -0.46 1.14 -11.32
C GLN A 327 -0.09 0.89 -12.79
N ASN A 328 0.39 -0.32 -13.10
CA ASN A 328 0.75 -0.79 -14.45
C ASN A 328 1.76 0.11 -15.20
N GLU A 329 2.69 0.70 -14.46
CA GLU A 329 3.72 1.57 -15.04
C GLU A 329 4.97 0.82 -15.52
N LEU A 330 5.08 -0.47 -15.26
CA LEU A 330 6.20 -1.31 -15.68
C LEU A 330 5.65 -2.56 -16.38
N ASN A 331 5.80 -2.62 -17.69
CA ASN A 331 5.30 -3.71 -18.52
C ASN A 331 6.38 -4.75 -18.85
N GLY A 332 6.01 -5.83 -19.57
CA GLY A 332 6.93 -6.92 -19.89
C GLY A 332 8.13 -6.51 -20.77
N GLU A 333 7.96 -5.57 -21.70
CA GLU A 333 9.06 -5.07 -22.55
C GLU A 333 10.05 -4.24 -21.71
N GLU A 334 9.54 -3.39 -20.83
CA GLU A 334 10.33 -2.59 -19.90
C GLU A 334 11.06 -3.48 -18.89
N ALA A 335 10.41 -4.53 -18.39
CA ALA A 335 11.04 -5.52 -17.51
C ALA A 335 12.21 -6.22 -18.21
N THR A 336 12.01 -6.66 -19.46
CA THR A 336 13.08 -7.26 -20.28
C THR A 336 14.24 -6.29 -20.50
N THR A 337 13.95 -5.01 -20.69
CA THR A 337 14.97 -3.96 -20.84
C THR A 337 15.77 -3.77 -19.54
N LEU A 338 15.10 -3.68 -18.38
CA LEU A 338 15.76 -3.60 -17.08
C LEU A 338 16.69 -4.80 -16.83
N LEU A 339 16.21 -6.00 -17.11
CA LEU A 339 17.00 -7.25 -16.99
C LEU A 339 18.22 -7.22 -17.88
N SER A 340 18.07 -6.84 -19.14
CA SER A 340 19.16 -6.73 -20.10
C SER A 340 20.21 -5.68 -19.69
N ASN A 341 19.79 -4.66 -18.99
CA ASN A 341 20.63 -3.58 -18.44
C ASN A 341 21.27 -3.91 -17.08
N GLY A 342 21.05 -5.14 -16.56
CA GLY A 342 21.71 -5.64 -15.36
C GLY A 342 20.99 -5.40 -14.06
N CYS A 343 19.72 -5.06 -14.06
CA CYS A 343 18.92 -4.90 -12.83
C CYS A 343 18.82 -6.25 -12.10
N VAL A 344 19.11 -6.24 -10.80
CA VAL A 344 19.12 -7.42 -9.92
C VAL A 344 18.04 -7.42 -8.86
N CYS A 345 17.38 -6.27 -8.66
CA CYS A 345 16.37 -6.11 -7.61
C CYS A 345 15.28 -5.12 -8.06
N VAL A 346 14.03 -5.54 -7.94
CA VAL A 346 12.84 -4.68 -8.14
C VAL A 346 11.99 -4.75 -6.88
N ALA A 347 11.66 -3.59 -6.29
CA ALA A 347 10.77 -3.50 -5.13
C ALA A 347 9.67 -2.46 -5.37
N GLU A 348 8.43 -2.88 -5.30
CA GLU A 348 7.27 -2.05 -5.60
C GLU A 348 6.93 -1.07 -4.47
N GLY A 349 7.12 0.22 -4.71
CA GLY A 349 6.67 1.30 -3.81
C GLY A 349 5.22 1.71 -4.04
N ALA A 350 4.75 1.64 -5.28
CA ALA A 350 3.35 1.85 -5.64
C ALA A 350 2.50 0.57 -5.43
N ASN A 351 1.18 0.68 -5.60
CA ASN A 351 0.30 -0.49 -5.61
C ASN A 351 0.19 -1.03 -7.04
N MET A 352 0.56 -2.30 -7.23
CA MET A 352 0.53 -3.02 -8.51
C MET A 352 1.16 -2.25 -9.69
N PRO A 353 2.39 -1.75 -9.56
CA PRO A 353 3.03 -1.00 -10.65
C PRO A 353 3.51 -1.90 -11.78
N SER A 354 3.84 -3.16 -11.51
CA SER A 354 4.29 -4.13 -12.51
C SER A 354 3.10 -4.91 -13.09
N THR A 355 3.09 -5.09 -14.42
CA THR A 355 2.09 -5.95 -15.06
C THR A 355 2.41 -7.43 -14.83
N PRO A 356 1.45 -8.36 -14.99
CA PRO A 356 1.72 -9.80 -14.86
C PRO A 356 2.89 -10.29 -15.71
N GLU A 357 3.01 -9.80 -16.96
CA GLU A 357 4.10 -10.15 -17.86
C GLU A 357 5.46 -9.66 -17.34
N ALA A 358 5.49 -8.50 -16.68
CA ALA A 358 6.72 -8.01 -16.05
C ALA A 358 7.13 -8.88 -14.86
N ILE A 359 6.18 -9.27 -14.03
CA ILE A 359 6.41 -10.15 -12.87
C ILE A 359 6.92 -11.52 -13.34
N GLU A 360 6.32 -12.08 -14.39
CA GLU A 360 6.77 -13.34 -14.98
C GLU A 360 8.22 -13.24 -15.49
N ALA A 361 8.56 -12.17 -16.22
CA ALA A 361 9.93 -11.93 -16.69
C ALA A 361 10.94 -11.85 -15.53
N PHE A 362 10.60 -11.19 -14.41
CA PHE A 362 11.47 -11.13 -13.24
C PHE A 362 11.65 -12.49 -12.57
N HIS A 363 10.59 -13.29 -12.47
CA HIS A 363 10.65 -14.65 -11.93
C HIS A 363 11.48 -15.59 -12.81
N GLU A 364 11.31 -15.54 -14.12
CA GLU A 364 12.09 -16.35 -15.07
C GLU A 364 13.58 -16.00 -15.04
N ALA A 365 13.91 -14.71 -14.91
CA ALA A 365 15.28 -14.25 -14.79
C ALA A 365 15.90 -14.54 -13.39
N GLY A 366 15.09 -14.90 -12.40
CA GLY A 366 15.54 -15.23 -11.04
C GLY A 366 16.09 -14.04 -10.27
N ILE A 367 15.69 -12.80 -10.62
CA ILE A 367 16.08 -11.61 -9.86
C ILE A 367 15.25 -11.48 -8.57
N LEU A 368 15.67 -10.58 -7.69
CA LEU A 368 14.91 -10.22 -6.49
C LEU A 368 13.71 -9.35 -6.88
N PHE A 369 12.49 -9.86 -6.70
CA PHE A 369 11.26 -9.12 -6.96
C PHE A 369 10.36 -9.10 -5.72
N ALA A 370 9.99 -7.90 -5.24
CA ALA A 370 9.11 -7.70 -4.11
C ALA A 370 7.75 -7.12 -4.52
N PRO A 371 6.63 -7.80 -4.23
CA PRO A 371 5.30 -7.28 -4.50
C PRO A 371 4.95 -6.13 -3.56
N GLY A 372 4.17 -5.17 -4.05
CA GLY A 372 3.79 -3.97 -3.29
C GLY A 372 3.14 -4.26 -1.94
N LYS A 373 2.32 -5.31 -1.82
CA LYS A 373 1.70 -5.70 -0.54
C LYS A 373 2.70 -5.98 0.59
N ALA A 374 3.92 -6.39 0.26
CA ALA A 374 5.02 -6.59 1.21
C ALA A 374 5.92 -5.34 1.28
N SER A 375 6.46 -4.89 0.15
CA SER A 375 7.47 -3.83 0.12
C SER A 375 6.92 -2.45 0.47
N ASN A 376 5.68 -2.11 0.12
CA ASN A 376 5.08 -0.82 0.47
C ASN A 376 4.27 -0.81 1.77
N ALA A 377 4.34 -1.87 2.57
CA ALA A 377 3.63 -2.00 3.84
C ALA A 377 4.07 -1.00 4.92
N GLY A 378 5.16 -0.26 4.70
CA GLY A 378 5.67 0.75 5.65
C GLY A 378 4.64 1.79 6.06
N GLY A 379 3.79 2.22 5.12
CA GLY A 379 2.72 3.18 5.40
C GLY A 379 1.70 2.66 6.41
N VAL A 380 1.20 1.46 6.23
CA VAL A 380 0.25 0.85 7.17
C VAL A 380 0.93 0.41 8.47
N ALA A 381 2.18 -0.03 8.42
CA ALA A 381 2.98 -0.32 9.61
C ALA A 381 3.08 0.91 10.51
N THR A 382 3.45 2.07 9.96
CA THR A 382 3.50 3.31 10.74
C THR A 382 2.13 3.79 11.19
N SER A 383 1.06 3.51 10.44
CA SER A 383 -0.30 3.73 10.95
C SER A 383 -0.61 2.88 12.19
N GLY A 384 -0.16 1.63 12.24
CA GLY A 384 -0.26 0.79 13.43
C GLY A 384 0.60 1.29 14.59
N LEU A 385 1.79 1.84 14.30
CA LEU A 385 2.61 2.51 15.31
C LEU A 385 1.95 3.78 15.86
N GLU A 386 1.22 4.54 15.02
CA GLU A 386 0.39 5.67 15.47
C GLU A 386 -0.71 5.19 16.41
N MET A 387 -1.40 4.09 16.09
CA MET A 387 -2.39 3.49 16.99
C MET A 387 -1.78 3.11 18.34
N SER A 388 -0.58 2.52 18.35
CA SER A 388 0.14 2.16 19.59
C SER A 388 0.47 3.40 20.41
N GLN A 389 1.00 4.46 19.80
CA GLN A 389 1.27 5.73 20.47
C GLN A 389 -0.01 6.37 21.04
N ASN A 390 -1.11 6.30 20.30
CA ASN A 390 -2.41 6.82 20.76
C ASN A 390 -2.93 6.03 21.99
N SER A 391 -2.78 4.71 22.00
CA SER A 391 -3.17 3.87 23.13
C SER A 391 -2.32 4.14 24.37
N LEU A 392 -1.03 4.38 24.19
CA LEU A 392 -0.11 4.75 25.28
C LEU A 392 -0.29 6.21 25.75
N ARG A 393 -0.90 7.06 24.93
CA ARG A 393 -0.94 8.53 25.10
C ARG A 393 0.46 9.14 25.23
N TYR A 394 1.41 8.60 24.46
CA TYR A 394 2.81 8.99 24.46
C TYR A 394 3.38 8.95 23.06
N ASN A 395 4.12 9.98 22.67
CA ASN A 395 4.73 10.08 21.35
C ASN A 395 6.16 9.55 21.39
N TRP A 396 6.51 8.71 20.41
CA TRP A 396 7.88 8.28 20.18
C TRP A 396 8.64 9.31 19.35
N THR A 397 9.98 9.32 19.53
CA THR A 397 10.85 10.15 18.72
C THR A 397 10.90 9.64 17.27
N ARG A 398 11.47 10.45 16.39
CA ARG A 398 11.65 10.07 14.97
C ARG A 398 12.49 8.79 14.85
N GLU A 399 13.56 8.70 15.61
CA GLU A 399 14.48 7.57 15.64
C GLU A 399 13.80 6.30 16.15
N GLU A 400 12.98 6.41 17.19
CA GLU A 400 12.21 5.28 17.73
C GLU A 400 11.20 4.74 16.71
N VAL A 401 10.48 5.62 16.02
CA VAL A 401 9.51 5.22 15.00
C VAL A 401 10.21 4.60 13.79
N ASP A 402 11.32 5.22 13.31
CA ASP A 402 12.09 4.70 12.17
C ASP A 402 12.71 3.33 12.49
N ALA A 403 13.27 3.15 13.67
CA ALA A 403 13.81 1.86 14.11
C ALA A 403 12.74 0.75 14.19
N LYS A 404 11.53 1.10 14.68
CA LYS A 404 10.40 0.16 14.70
C LYS A 404 9.91 -0.17 13.29
N LEU A 405 9.82 0.83 12.41
CA LEU A 405 9.48 0.64 11.00
C LEU A 405 10.49 -0.32 10.31
N HIS A 406 11.78 -0.06 10.47
CA HIS A 406 12.83 -0.92 9.90
C HIS A 406 12.69 -2.36 10.40
N ARG A 407 12.48 -2.56 11.70
CA ARG A 407 12.27 -3.89 12.26
C ARG A 407 11.05 -4.58 11.66
N ILE A 408 9.92 -3.88 11.54
CA ILE A 408 8.71 -4.43 10.92
C ILE A 408 8.97 -4.85 9.47
N MET A 409 9.65 -4.03 8.68
CA MET A 409 9.97 -4.38 7.29
C MET A 409 10.89 -5.60 7.19
N LYS A 410 11.85 -5.73 8.11
CA LYS A 410 12.70 -6.92 8.25
C LYS A 410 11.88 -8.16 8.62
N ASP A 411 10.95 -8.03 9.54
CA ASP A 411 10.07 -9.14 9.95
C ASP A 411 9.14 -9.56 8.80
N ILE A 412 8.61 -8.60 7.99
CA ILE A 412 7.84 -8.90 6.78
C ILE A 412 8.69 -9.68 5.78
N HIS A 413 9.92 -9.23 5.53
CA HIS A 413 10.85 -9.92 4.65
C HIS A 413 11.11 -11.37 5.13
N GLY A 414 11.39 -11.54 6.42
CA GLY A 414 11.60 -12.86 7.02
C GLY A 414 10.42 -13.81 6.84
N GLN A 415 9.19 -13.31 6.97
CA GLN A 415 7.98 -14.09 6.72
C GLN A 415 7.85 -14.48 5.24
N CYS A 416 8.12 -13.53 4.32
CA CYS A 416 8.09 -13.82 2.89
C CYS A 416 9.12 -14.89 2.52
N VAL A 417 10.31 -14.86 3.11
CA VAL A 417 11.35 -15.91 2.92
C VAL A 417 10.87 -17.25 3.45
N ALA A 418 10.31 -17.28 4.67
CA ALA A 418 9.89 -18.53 5.30
C ALA A 418 8.85 -19.31 4.48
N TYR A 419 7.92 -18.60 3.81
CA TYR A 419 6.85 -19.21 3.01
C TYR A 419 7.10 -19.19 1.50
N GLY A 420 8.06 -18.40 1.02
CA GLY A 420 8.35 -18.24 -0.40
C GLY A 420 9.56 -19.03 -0.90
N THR A 421 10.37 -19.62 0.00
CA THR A 421 11.56 -20.38 -0.39
C THR A 421 11.16 -21.64 -1.17
N LYS A 422 11.69 -21.79 -2.39
CA LYS A 422 11.48 -22.95 -3.26
C LYS A 422 12.53 -24.03 -2.99
N ALA A 423 12.32 -25.21 -3.54
CA ALA A 423 13.23 -26.36 -3.38
C ALA A 423 14.66 -26.12 -3.91
N ASP A 424 14.80 -25.22 -4.89
CA ASP A 424 16.09 -24.81 -5.46
C ASP A 424 16.79 -23.71 -4.66
N GLY A 425 16.18 -23.22 -3.56
CA GLY A 425 16.69 -22.15 -2.72
C GLY A 425 16.38 -20.73 -3.24
N SER A 426 15.69 -20.59 -4.36
CA SER A 426 15.16 -19.30 -4.81
C SER A 426 13.96 -18.89 -3.96
N ILE A 427 13.66 -17.58 -3.90
CA ILE A 427 12.56 -17.05 -3.10
C ILE A 427 11.53 -16.42 -4.03
N ASP A 428 10.31 -16.94 -3.93
CA ASP A 428 9.12 -16.33 -4.53
C ASP A 428 8.44 -15.43 -3.48
N TYR A 429 8.78 -14.15 -3.49
CA TYR A 429 8.26 -13.17 -2.55
C TYR A 429 6.76 -12.92 -2.71
N VAL A 430 6.19 -13.11 -3.90
CA VAL A 430 4.75 -12.97 -4.14
C VAL A 430 4.00 -14.07 -3.43
N ARG A 431 4.39 -15.33 -3.66
CA ARG A 431 3.83 -16.49 -2.97
C ARG A 431 4.06 -16.39 -1.46
N GLY A 432 5.28 -16.03 -1.06
CA GLY A 432 5.65 -15.86 0.35
C GLY A 432 4.77 -14.85 1.08
N ALA A 433 4.53 -13.68 0.48
CA ALA A 433 3.67 -12.65 1.05
C ALA A 433 2.20 -13.11 1.19
N ASN A 434 1.66 -13.76 0.16
CA ASN A 434 0.28 -14.25 0.19
C ASN A 434 0.09 -15.32 1.28
N ILE A 435 0.97 -16.32 1.34
CA ILE A 435 0.86 -17.40 2.33
C ILE A 435 1.11 -16.88 3.76
N ALA A 436 2.16 -16.08 3.97
CA ALA A 436 2.45 -15.51 5.29
C ALA A 436 1.30 -14.66 5.82
N GLY A 437 0.74 -13.79 4.96
CA GLY A 437 -0.42 -12.98 5.30
C GLY A 437 -1.64 -13.83 5.65
N PHE A 438 -1.88 -14.91 4.91
CA PHE A 438 -2.98 -15.85 5.14
C PHE A 438 -2.83 -16.59 6.47
N VAL A 439 -1.68 -17.21 6.72
CA VAL A 439 -1.48 -18.14 7.85
C VAL A 439 -1.83 -17.50 9.20
N LYS A 440 -1.36 -16.29 9.45
CA LYS A 440 -1.63 -15.60 10.72
C LYS A 440 -3.13 -15.33 10.93
N VAL A 441 -3.83 -14.90 9.89
CA VAL A 441 -5.28 -14.66 9.95
C VAL A 441 -6.02 -15.97 10.10
N ALA A 442 -5.65 -16.98 9.31
CA ALA A 442 -6.29 -18.30 9.31
C ALA A 442 -6.14 -19.02 10.67
N ASP A 443 -4.96 -19.02 11.25
CA ASP A 443 -4.72 -19.60 12.58
C ASP A 443 -5.54 -18.87 13.66
N SER A 444 -5.58 -17.51 13.61
CA SER A 444 -6.41 -16.74 14.54
C SER A 444 -7.91 -17.04 14.39
N MET A 445 -8.39 -17.23 13.15
CA MET A 445 -9.78 -17.65 12.90
C MET A 445 -10.08 -19.06 13.42
N LEU A 446 -9.10 -19.98 13.34
CA LEU A 446 -9.23 -21.31 13.92
C LEU A 446 -9.32 -21.27 15.45
N ASP A 447 -8.44 -20.47 16.09
CA ASP A 447 -8.41 -20.33 17.55
C ASP A 447 -9.70 -19.70 18.11
N GLN A 448 -10.30 -18.77 17.38
CA GLN A 448 -11.53 -18.08 17.78
C GLN A 448 -12.80 -18.84 17.43
N GLY A 449 -12.71 -19.90 16.61
CA GLY A 449 -13.83 -20.75 16.24
C GLY A 449 -14.70 -20.18 15.11
N VAL A 450 -15.99 -20.52 15.14
CA VAL A 450 -16.97 -20.07 14.14
C VAL A 450 -17.79 -18.94 14.75
N VAL A 451 -17.36 -17.71 14.50
CA VAL A 451 -17.97 -16.47 15.00
C VAL A 451 -18.37 -15.57 13.85
#